data_bf37d28b1ff01bb27c3cbb4908bbf756
#
_entry.id   bf37d28b1ff01bb27c3cbb4908bbf756
#
_cell.length_a   1.000
_cell.length_b   1.000
_cell.length_c   1.000
_cell.angle_alpha   90.00
_cell.angle_beta   90.00
_cell.angle_gamma   90.00
#
_symmetry.space_group_name_H-M   'P 1'
#
loop_
_entity.id
_entity.type
_entity.pdbx_description
1 polymer ?
#
loop_
_entity_poly.entity_id
_entity_poly.type
_entity_poly.pdbx_seq_one_letter_code
_entity_poly.pdbx_strand_id
1 'polypeptide(L)'
;MCIRDRARSALASARGLISAAVRELIGLGFELLQRGLPIALGLLIPNPAAQAAARSALQALAMEYVGKALQRLKHLAGELLQAAAPLVPIGQRAVQPSVRGPQEENMARHALVAPAAENGATTQGQAAAQAALSQVGTPYGWGGTGNGSFDCSGLTQWAWRQAGVELPRTAESQTVGRQVSAEELQPGDLIVWDGHVAMYSGDGQMVEAGSPVQTNPLRTNNMGMAFKGFWRPTG
;
A
#
# COMPACT_ATOMS: atom_id res chain seq x y z
N MET A 1 -3.85 -33.22 2.35
CA MET A 1 -3.10 -32.08 2.93
C MET A 1 -4.10 -31.00 3.33
N CYS A 2 -4.17 -30.65 4.61
CA CYS A 2 -5.14 -29.69 5.16
C CYS A 2 -4.82 -28.26 4.66
N ILE A 3 -5.84 -27.40 4.54
CA ILE A 3 -5.66 -25.97 4.18
C ILE A 3 -4.64 -25.28 5.09
N ARG A 4 -4.70 -25.59 6.39
CA ARG A 4 -3.77 -25.07 7.41
C ARG A 4 -2.31 -25.47 7.12
N ASP A 5 -2.06 -26.68 6.63
CA ASP A 5 -0.71 -27.16 6.35
C ASP A 5 -0.15 -26.50 5.09
N ARG A 6 -0.98 -26.26 4.07
CA ARG A 6 -0.59 -25.50 2.87
C ARG A 6 -0.22 -24.06 3.19
N ALA A 7 -1.03 -23.41 4.03
CA ALA A 7 -0.76 -22.03 4.46
C ALA A 7 0.54 -21.94 5.27
N ARG A 8 0.79 -22.88 6.20
CA ARG A 8 2.04 -22.95 6.96
C ARG A 8 3.25 -23.19 6.07
N SER A 9 3.14 -24.08 5.09
CA SER A 9 4.22 -24.37 4.14
C SER A 9 4.53 -23.16 3.27
N ALA A 10 3.51 -22.48 2.71
CA ALA A 10 3.70 -21.27 1.93
C ALA A 10 4.36 -20.14 2.73
N LEU A 11 3.94 -19.96 3.99
CA LEU A 11 4.52 -18.96 4.89
C LEU A 11 5.98 -19.27 5.23
N ALA A 12 6.32 -20.55 5.49
CA ALA A 12 7.69 -20.96 5.74
C ALA A 12 8.59 -20.72 4.52
N SER A 13 8.10 -21.06 3.31
CA SER A 13 8.80 -20.79 2.05
C SER A 13 9.02 -19.29 1.85
N ALA A 14 8.00 -18.47 2.03
CA ALA A 14 8.10 -17.01 1.89
C ALA A 14 9.14 -16.41 2.86
N ARG A 15 9.17 -16.86 4.13
CA ARG A 15 10.17 -16.43 5.12
C ARG A 15 11.60 -16.80 4.66
N GLY A 16 11.79 -18.01 4.12
CA GLY A 16 13.07 -18.45 3.59
C GLY A 16 13.56 -17.59 2.44
N LEU A 17 12.68 -17.29 1.48
CA LEU A 17 12.96 -16.43 0.33
C LEU A 17 13.32 -15.00 0.73
N ILE A 18 12.55 -14.40 1.64
CA ILE A 18 12.83 -13.06 2.16
C ILE A 18 14.18 -13.02 2.88
N SER A 19 14.47 -14.01 3.73
CA SER A 19 15.74 -14.07 4.47
C SER A 19 16.94 -14.24 3.52
N ALA A 20 16.80 -15.00 2.43
CA ALA A 20 17.82 -15.14 1.42
C ALA A 20 18.06 -13.82 0.68
N ALA A 21 16.99 -13.17 0.22
CA ALA A 21 17.08 -11.89 -0.46
C ALA A 21 17.70 -10.78 0.40
N VAL A 22 17.38 -10.72 1.70
CA VAL A 22 17.98 -9.78 2.64
C VAL A 22 19.49 -10.01 2.75
N ARG A 23 19.94 -11.24 2.89
CA ARG A 23 21.39 -11.56 2.95
C ARG A 23 22.12 -11.14 1.67
N GLU A 24 21.52 -11.40 0.50
CA GLU A 24 22.11 -11.01 -0.78
C GLU A 24 22.19 -9.48 -0.93
N LEU A 25 21.14 -8.76 -0.54
CA LEU A 25 21.15 -7.28 -0.57
C LEU A 25 22.19 -6.69 0.38
N ILE A 26 22.36 -7.27 1.57
CA ILE A 26 23.45 -6.88 2.51
C ILE A 26 24.82 -7.14 1.87
N GLY A 27 24.98 -8.29 1.19
CA GLY A 27 26.20 -8.62 0.46
C GLY A 27 26.52 -7.60 -0.63
N LEU A 28 25.52 -7.20 -1.43
CA LEU A 28 25.69 -6.17 -2.45
C LEU A 28 26.09 -4.82 -1.83
N GLY A 29 25.52 -4.44 -0.68
CA GLY A 29 25.92 -3.24 0.05
C GLY A 29 27.36 -3.28 0.52
N PHE A 30 27.81 -4.42 1.01
CA PHE A 30 29.19 -4.62 1.45
C PHE A 30 30.18 -4.54 0.27
N GLU A 31 29.87 -5.19 -0.87
CA GLU A 31 30.65 -5.09 -2.10
C GLU A 31 30.75 -3.66 -2.63
N LEU A 32 29.61 -2.93 -2.60
CA LEU A 32 29.59 -1.52 -2.99
C LEU A 32 30.55 -0.68 -2.13
N LEU A 33 30.57 -0.92 -0.82
CA LEU A 33 31.49 -0.24 0.09
C LEU A 33 32.95 -0.59 -0.20
N GLN A 34 33.26 -1.87 -0.40
CA GLN A 34 34.62 -2.32 -0.70
C GLN A 34 35.16 -1.73 -2.00
N ARG A 35 34.34 -1.66 -3.05
CA ARG A 35 34.72 -1.10 -4.35
C ARG A 35 34.68 0.42 -4.37
N GLY A 36 33.73 1.03 -3.66
CA GLY A 36 33.52 2.47 -3.64
C GLY A 36 34.54 3.22 -2.80
N LEU A 37 35.00 2.62 -1.68
CA LEU A 37 35.94 3.28 -0.76
C LEU A 37 37.24 3.70 -1.42
N PRO A 38 37.97 2.86 -2.18
CA PRO A 38 39.24 3.30 -2.85
C PRO A 38 38.98 4.39 -3.91
N ILE A 39 37.80 4.34 -4.60
CA ILE A 39 37.43 5.38 -5.56
C ILE A 39 37.15 6.70 -4.83
N ALA A 40 36.44 6.64 -3.70
CA ALA A 40 36.15 7.83 -2.89
C ALA A 40 37.40 8.50 -2.33
N LEU A 41 38.48 7.75 -2.02
CA LEU A 41 39.77 8.32 -1.62
C LEU A 41 40.39 9.17 -2.73
N GLY A 42 40.08 8.89 -3.99
CA GLY A 42 40.47 9.72 -5.13
C GLY A 42 39.95 11.15 -5.09
N LEU A 43 38.83 11.39 -4.36
CA LEU A 43 38.28 12.74 -4.17
C LEU A 43 39.13 13.61 -3.23
N LEU A 44 40.01 13.02 -2.43
CA LEU A 44 40.90 13.71 -1.51
C LEU A 44 42.17 14.22 -2.21
N ILE A 45 42.43 13.79 -3.43
CA ILE A 45 43.58 14.23 -4.23
C ILE A 45 43.31 15.67 -4.72
N PRO A 46 44.20 16.64 -4.48
CA PRO A 46 43.99 18.01 -4.90
C PRO A 46 44.24 18.20 -6.41
N ASN A 47 43.52 17.42 -7.23
CA ASN A 47 43.59 17.46 -8.70
C ASN A 47 42.16 17.42 -9.25
N PRO A 48 41.67 18.47 -9.95
CA PRO A 48 40.32 18.56 -10.47
C PRO A 48 39.97 17.42 -11.43
N ALA A 49 40.92 16.98 -12.26
CA ALA A 49 40.66 15.86 -13.19
C ALA A 49 40.49 14.52 -12.46
N ALA A 50 41.31 14.26 -11.43
CA ALA A 50 41.19 13.06 -10.60
C ALA A 50 39.86 13.04 -9.83
N GLN A 51 39.42 14.19 -9.28
CA GLN A 51 38.14 14.32 -8.60
C GLN A 51 36.97 14.11 -9.54
N ALA A 52 37.00 14.64 -10.76
CA ALA A 52 35.96 14.42 -11.77
C ALA A 52 35.88 12.93 -12.16
N ALA A 53 37.01 12.27 -12.39
CA ALA A 53 37.07 10.85 -12.68
C ALA A 53 36.51 9.99 -11.52
N ALA A 54 36.85 10.30 -10.28
CA ALA A 54 36.37 9.60 -9.10
C ALA A 54 34.83 9.77 -8.94
N ARG A 55 34.28 10.96 -9.19
CA ARG A 55 32.84 11.21 -9.15
C ARG A 55 32.09 10.38 -10.21
N SER A 56 32.57 10.38 -11.45
CA SER A 56 31.94 9.60 -12.52
C SER A 56 32.02 8.10 -12.26
N ALA A 57 33.14 7.61 -11.73
CA ALA A 57 33.28 6.20 -11.36
C ALA A 57 32.36 5.78 -10.20
N LEU A 58 32.19 6.64 -9.18
CA LEU A 58 31.23 6.39 -8.09
C LEU A 58 29.79 6.37 -8.58
N GLN A 59 29.43 7.28 -9.48
CA GLN A 59 28.09 7.30 -10.08
C GLN A 59 27.82 6.02 -10.89
N ALA A 60 28.77 5.59 -11.73
CA ALA A 60 28.66 4.36 -12.51
C ALA A 60 28.52 3.14 -11.59
N LEU A 61 29.32 3.07 -10.53
CA LEU A 61 29.29 2.00 -9.55
C LEU A 61 27.93 1.97 -8.82
N ALA A 62 27.43 3.12 -8.37
CA ALA A 62 26.12 3.22 -7.72
C ALA A 62 24.98 2.72 -8.63
N MET A 63 24.98 3.11 -9.91
CA MET A 63 23.97 2.66 -10.87
C MET A 63 24.04 1.16 -11.13
N GLU A 64 25.23 0.57 -11.19
CA GLU A 64 25.43 -0.88 -11.32
C GLU A 64 24.77 -1.63 -10.14
N TYR A 65 25.04 -1.20 -8.90
CA TYR A 65 24.53 -1.88 -7.72
C TYR A 65 23.03 -1.64 -7.49
N VAL A 66 22.51 -0.48 -7.83
CA VAL A 66 21.06 -0.23 -7.86
C VAL A 66 20.38 -1.17 -8.87
N GLY A 67 20.97 -1.35 -10.05
CA GLY A 67 20.47 -2.30 -11.05
C GLY A 67 20.42 -3.74 -10.53
N LYS A 68 21.50 -4.20 -9.89
CA LYS A 68 21.57 -5.55 -9.28
C LYS A 68 20.52 -5.72 -8.17
N ALA A 69 20.36 -4.73 -7.30
CA ALA A 69 19.37 -4.77 -6.23
C ALA A 69 17.94 -4.83 -6.77
N LEU A 70 17.62 -4.02 -7.79
CA LEU A 70 16.31 -4.04 -8.46
C LEU A 70 16.02 -5.39 -9.14
N GLN A 71 17.01 -5.98 -9.80
CA GLN A 71 16.86 -7.31 -10.39
C GLN A 71 16.57 -8.37 -9.33
N ARG A 72 17.28 -8.33 -8.19
CA ARG A 72 17.04 -9.26 -7.09
C ARG A 72 15.64 -9.10 -6.49
N LEU A 73 15.17 -7.87 -6.32
CA LEU A 73 13.82 -7.60 -5.83
C LEU A 73 12.74 -8.09 -6.80
N LYS A 74 12.92 -7.90 -8.11
CA LYS A 74 12.02 -8.46 -9.13
C LYS A 74 11.97 -9.98 -9.09
N HIS A 75 13.13 -10.62 -8.92
CA HIS A 75 13.19 -12.08 -8.79
C HIS A 75 12.48 -12.57 -7.53
N LEU A 76 12.70 -11.92 -6.39
CA LEU A 76 12.00 -12.22 -5.14
C LEU A 76 10.48 -12.08 -5.28
N ALA A 77 9.99 -11.04 -5.96
CA ALA A 77 8.57 -10.88 -6.23
C ALA A 77 7.99 -12.06 -7.02
N GLY A 78 8.71 -12.54 -8.05
CA GLY A 78 8.34 -13.72 -8.80
C GLY A 78 8.33 -15.01 -7.96
N GLU A 79 9.35 -15.22 -7.13
CA GLU A 79 9.43 -16.36 -6.22
C GLU A 79 8.30 -16.37 -5.18
N LEU A 80 7.94 -15.19 -4.62
CA LEU A 80 6.83 -15.04 -3.68
C LEU A 80 5.47 -15.31 -4.33
N LEU A 81 5.26 -14.86 -5.57
CA LEU A 81 4.05 -15.19 -6.33
C LEU A 81 3.92 -16.69 -6.58
N GLN A 82 5.02 -17.37 -6.92
CA GLN A 82 5.03 -18.83 -7.07
C GLN A 82 4.76 -19.55 -5.74
N ALA A 83 5.33 -19.07 -4.63
CA ALA A 83 5.08 -19.64 -3.31
C ALA A 83 3.62 -19.44 -2.86
N ALA A 84 2.95 -18.38 -3.31
CA ALA A 84 1.55 -18.09 -3.05
C ALA A 84 0.58 -18.85 -3.99
N ALA A 85 1.04 -19.34 -5.15
CA ALA A 85 0.19 -20.00 -6.14
C ALA A 85 -0.69 -21.15 -5.59
N PRO A 86 -0.21 -22.00 -4.65
CA PRO A 86 -1.05 -23.06 -4.07
C PRO A 86 -2.21 -22.54 -3.20
N LEU A 87 -2.22 -21.25 -2.84
CA LEU A 87 -3.25 -20.63 -2.01
C LEU A 87 -4.38 -20.00 -2.85
N VAL A 88 -4.13 -19.68 -4.12
CA VAL A 88 -5.08 -19.05 -5.05
C VAL A 88 -6.41 -19.83 -5.17
N PRO A 89 -6.43 -21.17 -5.36
CA PRO A 89 -7.70 -21.92 -5.45
C PRO A 89 -8.50 -21.96 -4.13
N ILE A 90 -7.84 -21.67 -3.00
CA ILE A 90 -8.50 -21.59 -1.68
C ILE A 90 -9.29 -20.29 -1.57
N GLY A 91 -8.75 -19.18 -2.02
CA GLY A 91 -9.43 -17.88 -2.06
C GLY A 91 -10.61 -17.90 -3.03
N GLN A 92 -10.46 -18.53 -4.19
CA GLN A 92 -11.54 -18.64 -5.18
C GLN A 92 -12.72 -19.52 -4.70
N ARG A 93 -12.46 -20.56 -3.89
CA ARG A 93 -13.53 -21.36 -3.27
C ARG A 93 -14.25 -20.65 -2.14
N ALA A 94 -13.60 -19.76 -1.43
CA ALA A 94 -14.21 -18.96 -0.37
C ALA A 94 -15.14 -17.87 -0.91
N VAL A 95 -14.98 -17.49 -2.18
CA VAL A 95 -15.76 -16.44 -2.86
C VAL A 95 -16.93 -17.02 -3.70
N GLN A 96 -17.02 -18.34 -3.88
CA GLN A 96 -18.19 -18.92 -4.57
C GLN A 96 -19.36 -19.04 -3.59
N PRO A 97 -20.44 -18.25 -3.74
CA PRO A 97 -21.67 -18.51 -3.03
C PRO A 97 -22.20 -19.87 -3.47
N SER A 98 -22.41 -20.78 -2.54
CA SER A 98 -23.05 -22.07 -2.77
C SER A 98 -24.48 -21.83 -3.25
N VAL A 99 -24.65 -21.80 -4.55
CA VAL A 99 -25.98 -21.90 -5.16
C VAL A 99 -26.44 -23.37 -5.01
N ARG A 100 -27.23 -23.66 -4.03
CA ARG A 100 -28.06 -24.87 -3.98
C ARG A 100 -29.52 -24.46 -3.99
N GLY A 101 -30.11 -24.64 -5.13
CA GLY A 101 -31.39 -25.07 -5.59
C GLY A 101 -32.67 -24.83 -4.78
N PRO A 102 -33.82 -25.06 -5.39
CA PRO A 102 -34.92 -24.11 -5.42
C PRO A 102 -35.89 -24.28 -4.23
N GLN A 103 -36.15 -23.19 -3.54
CA GLN A 103 -37.41 -23.00 -2.83
C GLN A 103 -37.96 -21.61 -3.16
N GLU A 104 -38.57 -21.53 -4.34
CA GLU A 104 -39.60 -20.57 -4.58
C GLU A 104 -40.79 -20.88 -3.63
N GLU A 105 -41.51 -19.82 -3.26
CA GLU A 105 -42.71 -19.76 -2.43
C GLU A 105 -42.46 -19.66 -0.91
N ASN A 106 -42.05 -18.50 -0.43
CA ASN A 106 -42.75 -17.79 0.65
C ASN A 106 -42.12 -16.45 1.06
N MET A 107 -42.05 -15.47 0.18
CA MET A 107 -41.65 -14.12 0.60
C MET A 107 -42.44 -13.01 -0.10
N ALA A 108 -43.75 -13.14 -0.04
CA ALA A 108 -44.62 -12.01 -0.25
C ALA A 108 -45.36 -11.72 1.07
N ARG A 109 -44.69 -11.19 2.07
CA ARG A 109 -45.28 -10.44 3.21
C ARG A 109 -44.26 -10.24 4.33
N HIS A 110 -43.29 -9.36 4.14
CA HIS A 110 -42.65 -8.53 5.16
C HIS A 110 -41.74 -7.53 4.46
N ALA A 111 -42.30 -6.77 3.56
CA ALA A 111 -41.73 -5.50 3.17
C ALA A 111 -42.23 -4.49 4.20
N LEU A 112 -41.34 -4.03 5.03
CA LEU A 112 -41.34 -2.74 5.73
C LEU A 112 -40.49 -2.89 6.99
N VAL A 113 -39.22 -2.62 6.85
CA VAL A 113 -38.36 -1.71 7.60
C VAL A 113 -36.94 -1.91 7.09
N ALA A 114 -36.41 -0.93 6.41
CA ALA A 114 -35.06 -0.88 5.86
C ALA A 114 -34.00 -0.77 6.96
N PRO A 115 -32.81 -1.36 6.68
CA PRO A 115 -31.57 -0.63 6.80
C PRO A 115 -30.83 -0.63 5.47
N ALA A 116 -31.32 0.13 4.49
CA ALA A 116 -30.67 0.22 3.17
C ALA A 116 -29.53 1.25 3.13
N ALA A 117 -29.32 2.03 4.19
CA ALA A 117 -28.28 3.06 4.24
C ALA A 117 -26.91 2.52 4.65
N GLU A 118 -26.83 1.53 5.55
CA GLU A 118 -25.55 1.03 6.05
C GLU A 118 -24.80 0.15 5.03
N ASN A 119 -25.51 -0.67 4.26
CA ASN A 119 -24.88 -1.52 3.23
C ASN A 119 -24.32 -0.72 2.05
N GLY A 120 -24.97 0.37 1.67
CA GLY A 120 -24.50 1.26 0.59
C GLY A 120 -23.24 2.02 1.00
N ALA A 121 -23.20 2.54 2.22
CA ALA A 121 -22.04 3.26 2.77
C ALA A 121 -20.79 2.36 2.82
N THR A 122 -20.93 1.12 3.28
CA THR A 122 -19.83 0.12 3.32
C THR A 122 -19.33 -0.24 1.93
N THR A 123 -20.23 -0.37 0.95
CA THR A 123 -19.87 -0.69 -0.45
C THR A 123 -19.08 0.44 -1.10
N GLN A 124 -19.48 1.70 -0.88
CA GLN A 124 -18.76 2.87 -1.39
C GLN A 124 -17.37 3.01 -0.73
N GLY A 125 -17.27 2.80 0.58
CA GLY A 125 -15.99 2.80 1.30
C GLY A 125 -15.04 1.74 0.76
N GLN A 126 -15.51 0.51 0.54
CA GLN A 126 -14.72 -0.56 -0.06
C GLN A 126 -14.26 -0.21 -1.48
N ALA A 127 -15.14 0.36 -2.30
CA ALA A 127 -14.77 0.79 -3.66
C ALA A 127 -13.72 1.90 -3.63
N ALA A 128 -13.83 2.87 -2.73
CA ALA A 128 -12.85 3.93 -2.55
C ALA A 128 -11.49 3.38 -2.09
N ALA A 129 -11.48 2.45 -1.11
CA ALA A 129 -10.25 1.81 -0.65
C ALA A 129 -9.56 1.02 -1.77
N GLN A 130 -10.31 0.26 -2.58
CA GLN A 130 -9.77 -0.45 -3.73
C GLN A 130 -9.21 0.50 -4.78
N ALA A 131 -9.90 1.61 -5.06
CA ALA A 131 -9.40 2.63 -5.97
C ALA A 131 -8.07 3.23 -5.47
N ALA A 132 -7.97 3.58 -4.19
CA ALA A 132 -6.73 4.09 -3.61
C ALA A 132 -5.59 3.07 -3.69
N LEU A 133 -5.86 1.78 -3.37
CA LEU A 133 -4.88 0.69 -3.45
C LEU A 133 -4.38 0.46 -4.89
N SER A 134 -5.21 0.68 -5.90
CA SER A 134 -4.80 0.58 -7.31
C SER A 134 -3.73 1.60 -7.72
N GLN A 135 -3.54 2.66 -6.92
CA GLN A 135 -2.57 3.73 -7.16
C GLN A 135 -1.25 3.53 -6.41
N VAL A 136 -1.07 2.42 -5.69
CA VAL A 136 0.21 2.11 -5.03
C VAL A 136 1.34 2.09 -6.06
N GLY A 137 2.43 2.81 -5.75
CA GLY A 137 3.56 3.02 -6.64
C GLY A 137 3.51 4.33 -7.46
N THR A 138 2.36 5.03 -7.49
CA THR A 138 2.25 6.34 -8.15
C THR A 138 3.08 7.39 -7.40
N PRO A 139 3.85 8.24 -8.10
CA PRO A 139 4.68 9.26 -7.47
C PRO A 139 3.87 10.26 -6.62
N TYR A 140 4.49 10.76 -5.55
CA TYR A 140 3.97 11.93 -4.85
C TYR A 140 4.17 13.21 -5.66
N GLY A 141 3.15 14.04 -5.72
CA GLY A 141 3.22 15.36 -6.31
C GLY A 141 2.38 16.34 -5.52
N TRP A 142 2.98 17.44 -5.05
CA TRP A 142 2.24 18.50 -4.34
C TRP A 142 1.11 19.06 -5.21
N GLY A 143 -0.12 19.07 -4.68
CA GLY A 143 -1.31 19.46 -5.46
C GLY A 143 -1.83 18.39 -6.40
N GLY A 144 -1.19 17.20 -6.47
CA GLY A 144 -1.58 16.10 -7.34
C GLY A 144 -2.93 15.49 -6.96
N THR A 145 -3.79 15.26 -7.99
CA THR A 145 -5.13 14.69 -7.85
C THR A 145 -5.40 13.57 -8.86
N GLY A 146 -4.36 12.97 -9.40
CA GLY A 146 -4.35 12.03 -10.52
C GLY A 146 -3.35 12.46 -11.59
N ASN A 147 -3.52 12.00 -12.84
CA ASN A 147 -2.65 12.34 -13.96
C ASN A 147 -1.15 12.11 -13.68
N GLY A 148 -0.83 10.99 -13.02
CA GLY A 148 0.54 10.55 -12.78
C GLY A 148 1.13 10.92 -11.41
N SER A 149 0.43 11.67 -10.57
CA SER A 149 0.86 11.94 -9.20
C SER A 149 -0.30 12.27 -8.26
N PHE A 150 -0.08 12.04 -6.95
CA PHE A 150 -1.02 12.40 -5.90
C PHE A 150 -0.33 13.11 -4.75
N ASP A 151 -1.02 14.06 -4.11
CA ASP A 151 -0.76 14.39 -2.72
C ASP A 151 -1.73 13.61 -1.79
N CYS A 152 -1.59 13.77 -0.47
CA CYS A 152 -2.34 12.98 0.49
C CYS A 152 -3.86 13.11 0.33
N SER A 153 -4.38 14.33 0.29
CA SER A 153 -5.80 14.62 0.14
C SER A 153 -6.31 14.45 -1.29
N GLY A 154 -5.44 14.59 -2.28
CA GLY A 154 -5.78 14.32 -3.67
C GLY A 154 -6.00 12.84 -3.95
N LEU A 155 -5.24 11.95 -3.31
CA LEU A 155 -5.45 10.50 -3.40
C LEU A 155 -6.80 10.10 -2.82
N THR A 156 -7.11 10.54 -1.62
CA THR A 156 -8.38 10.23 -0.95
C THR A 156 -9.57 10.83 -1.68
N GLN A 157 -9.46 12.08 -2.14
CA GLN A 157 -10.49 12.74 -2.94
C GLN A 157 -10.74 11.99 -4.26
N TRP A 158 -9.68 11.64 -4.97
CA TRP A 158 -9.79 10.90 -6.23
C TRP A 158 -10.43 9.52 -6.01
N ALA A 159 -10.00 8.80 -4.98
CA ALA A 159 -10.50 7.46 -4.68
C ALA A 159 -11.99 7.47 -4.32
N TRP A 160 -12.43 8.39 -3.48
CA TRP A 160 -13.84 8.54 -3.13
C TRP A 160 -14.69 9.01 -4.30
N ARG A 161 -14.15 9.82 -5.21
CA ARG A 161 -14.82 10.18 -6.47
C ARG A 161 -15.09 8.95 -7.34
N GLN A 162 -14.17 7.97 -7.39
CA GLN A 162 -14.42 6.70 -8.10
C GLN A 162 -15.60 5.92 -7.46
N ALA A 163 -15.86 6.11 -6.17
CA ALA A 163 -17.00 5.54 -5.46
C ALA A 163 -18.27 6.41 -5.48
N GLY A 164 -18.24 7.53 -6.24
CA GLY A 164 -19.38 8.44 -6.40
C GLY A 164 -19.57 9.44 -5.26
N VAL A 165 -18.55 9.67 -4.43
CA VAL A 165 -18.58 10.63 -3.31
C VAL A 165 -17.50 11.70 -3.50
N GLU A 166 -17.92 12.98 -3.44
CA GLU A 166 -16.99 14.10 -3.53
C GLU A 166 -16.46 14.50 -2.15
N LEU A 167 -15.14 14.50 -2.00
CA LEU A 167 -14.47 15.00 -0.80
C LEU A 167 -13.90 16.40 -1.01
N PRO A 168 -13.77 17.21 0.05
CA PRO A 168 -13.04 18.46 0.00
C PRO A 168 -11.57 18.27 -0.43
N ARG A 169 -10.96 19.34 -0.96
CA ARG A 169 -9.61 19.25 -1.53
C ARG A 169 -8.49 19.11 -0.50
N THR A 170 -8.60 19.78 0.66
CA THR A 170 -7.51 19.81 1.64
C THR A 170 -7.68 18.75 2.73
N ALA A 171 -6.58 18.30 3.30
CA ALA A 171 -6.58 17.25 4.33
C ALA A 171 -7.43 17.65 5.56
N GLU A 172 -7.28 18.90 6.02
CA GLU A 172 -8.02 19.41 7.18
C GLU A 172 -9.52 19.45 6.94
N SER A 173 -9.95 19.72 5.69
CA SER A 173 -11.36 19.77 5.32
C SER A 173 -11.99 18.39 5.13
N GLN A 174 -11.19 17.33 5.11
CA GLN A 174 -11.69 15.95 4.94
C GLN A 174 -12.16 15.29 6.26
N THR A 175 -12.34 16.07 7.32
CA THR A 175 -13.07 15.68 8.53
C THR A 175 -14.59 15.76 8.25
N VAL A 176 -15.06 14.88 7.36
CA VAL A 176 -16.46 14.89 6.85
C VAL A 176 -17.18 13.59 7.16
N GLY A 177 -18.52 13.68 7.26
CA GLY A 177 -19.36 12.55 7.62
C GLY A 177 -19.35 12.27 9.11
N ARG A 178 -19.32 11.00 9.50
CA ARG A 178 -19.34 10.57 10.90
C ARG A 178 -17.94 10.28 11.43
N GLN A 179 -17.60 10.79 12.60
CA GLN A 179 -16.42 10.35 13.32
C GLN A 179 -16.65 8.92 13.85
N VAL A 180 -15.66 8.05 13.70
CA VAL A 180 -15.70 6.64 14.13
C VAL A 180 -14.57 6.33 15.10
N SER A 181 -14.74 5.29 15.92
CA SER A 181 -13.69 4.76 16.77
C SER A 181 -12.74 3.83 15.99
N ALA A 182 -11.62 3.45 16.59
CA ALA A 182 -10.68 2.53 15.96
C ALA A 182 -11.28 1.14 15.74
N GLU A 183 -12.19 0.73 16.61
CA GLU A 183 -12.88 -0.56 16.57
C GLU A 183 -13.96 -0.61 15.49
N GLU A 184 -14.48 0.57 15.09
CA GLU A 184 -15.51 0.70 14.05
C GLU A 184 -14.93 0.87 12.65
N LEU A 185 -13.59 0.93 12.49
CA LEU A 185 -12.94 1.20 11.21
C LEU A 185 -13.36 0.22 10.12
N GLN A 186 -13.73 0.77 8.97
CA GLN A 186 -14.07 0.04 7.75
C GLN A 186 -13.27 0.58 6.56
N PRO A 187 -12.98 -0.25 5.54
CA PRO A 187 -12.30 0.21 4.34
C PRO A 187 -12.97 1.46 3.75
N GLY A 188 -12.15 2.47 3.44
CA GLY A 188 -12.60 3.79 2.99
C GLY A 188 -12.60 4.86 4.07
N ASP A 189 -12.65 4.52 5.36
CA ASP A 189 -12.57 5.50 6.43
C ASP A 189 -11.27 6.32 6.34
N LEU A 190 -11.35 7.60 6.63
CA LEU A 190 -10.23 8.51 6.57
C LEU A 190 -9.53 8.62 7.92
N ILE A 191 -8.22 8.61 7.91
CA ILE A 191 -7.35 8.85 9.05
C ILE A 191 -6.77 10.24 8.87
N VAL A 192 -7.20 11.19 9.69
CA VAL A 192 -6.89 12.61 9.49
C VAL A 192 -5.96 13.13 10.56
N TRP A 193 -4.91 13.84 10.14
CA TRP A 193 -4.00 14.62 10.98
C TRP A 193 -3.98 16.07 10.50
N ASP A 194 -3.37 16.91 11.26
CA ASP A 194 -3.08 18.29 10.86
C ASP A 194 -2.10 18.29 9.67
N GLY A 195 -2.60 18.66 8.47
CA GLY A 195 -1.80 18.69 7.25
C GLY A 195 -1.63 17.36 6.54
N HIS A 196 -2.25 16.24 7.00
CA HIS A 196 -2.14 14.94 6.33
C HIS A 196 -3.42 14.12 6.44
N VAL A 197 -3.65 13.25 5.46
CA VAL A 197 -4.75 12.29 5.45
C VAL A 197 -4.32 10.99 4.78
N ALA A 198 -4.80 9.87 5.33
CA ALA A 198 -4.69 8.53 4.76
C ALA A 198 -6.08 7.89 4.71
N MET A 199 -6.21 6.75 4.05
CA MET A 199 -7.44 5.97 3.98
C MET A 199 -7.22 4.58 4.57
N TYR A 200 -8.10 4.13 5.44
CA TYR A 200 -8.07 2.76 5.95
C TYR A 200 -8.42 1.78 4.82
N SER A 201 -7.57 0.78 4.63
CA SER A 201 -7.73 -0.22 3.56
C SER A 201 -8.20 -1.59 4.04
N GLY A 202 -8.37 -1.76 5.36
CA GLY A 202 -8.70 -3.04 5.97
C GLY A 202 -7.49 -3.70 6.65
N ASP A 203 -7.74 -4.73 7.44
CA ASP A 203 -6.72 -5.60 8.07
C ASP A 203 -5.62 -4.84 8.83
N GLY A 204 -5.97 -3.74 9.50
CA GLY A 204 -5.04 -2.91 10.23
C GLY A 204 -4.06 -2.14 9.33
N GLN A 205 -4.38 -1.96 8.06
CA GLN A 205 -3.58 -1.23 7.08
C GLN A 205 -4.26 0.06 6.63
N MET A 206 -3.46 1.01 6.18
CA MET A 206 -3.93 2.22 5.53
C MET A 206 -3.13 2.46 4.24
N VAL A 207 -3.73 3.14 3.27
CA VAL A 207 -3.10 3.61 2.05
C VAL A 207 -2.97 5.12 2.09
N GLU A 208 -1.80 5.64 1.73
CA GLU A 208 -1.50 7.06 1.76
C GLU A 208 -0.57 7.48 0.62
N ALA A 209 -0.66 8.74 0.21
CA ALA A 209 0.33 9.30 -0.70
C ALA A 209 1.59 9.66 0.09
N GLY A 210 2.52 8.73 0.07
CA GLY A 210 3.91 8.93 0.40
C GLY A 210 4.72 9.16 -0.87
N SER A 211 6.02 8.93 -0.83
CA SER A 211 6.88 8.99 -2.01
C SER A 211 7.48 7.60 -2.30
N PRO A 212 6.75 6.75 -3.05
CA PRO A 212 5.44 6.91 -3.73
C PRO A 212 4.21 6.65 -2.84
N VAL A 213 3.00 6.60 -3.45
CA VAL A 213 1.78 6.07 -2.81
C VAL A 213 2.06 4.66 -2.31
N GLN A 214 1.72 4.39 -1.06
CA GLN A 214 2.09 3.14 -0.38
C GLN A 214 1.07 2.71 0.67
N THR A 215 1.14 1.45 1.08
CA THR A 215 0.41 0.95 2.24
C THR A 215 1.32 0.92 3.46
N ASN A 216 0.76 1.26 4.62
CA ASN A 216 1.44 1.24 5.91
C ASN A 216 0.52 0.67 6.98
N PRO A 217 1.06 0.13 8.08
CA PRO A 217 0.26 -0.21 9.26
C PRO A 217 -0.53 1.00 9.75
N LEU A 218 -1.78 0.77 10.18
CA LEU A 218 -2.61 1.79 10.82
C LEU A 218 -1.85 2.45 11.98
N ARG A 219 -1.85 3.78 11.99
CA ARG A 219 -1.25 4.57 13.07
C ARG A 219 -2.08 5.83 13.36
N THR A 220 -2.00 6.31 14.56
CA THR A 220 -2.55 7.61 14.99
C THR A 220 -1.48 8.67 15.17
N ASN A 221 -0.21 8.26 15.27
CA ASN A 221 0.93 9.17 15.37
C ASN A 221 1.57 9.36 13.99
N ASN A 222 1.76 10.60 13.56
CA ASN A 222 2.35 10.94 12.27
C ASN A 222 3.30 12.13 12.41
N MET A 223 4.60 11.88 12.67
CA MET A 223 5.68 12.87 12.71
C MET A 223 5.36 14.14 13.54
N GLY A 224 4.63 13.98 14.65
CA GLY A 224 4.24 15.10 15.52
C GLY A 224 3.01 15.88 15.05
N MET A 225 2.38 15.51 13.95
CA MET A 225 1.12 16.08 13.48
C MET A 225 -0.02 15.71 14.45
N ALA A 226 -0.87 16.67 14.81
CA ALA A 226 -2.01 16.43 15.68
C ALA A 226 -3.03 15.52 15.00
N PHE A 227 -3.37 14.40 15.63
CA PHE A 227 -4.39 13.48 15.14
C PHE A 227 -5.79 14.09 15.31
N LYS A 228 -6.58 14.12 14.23
CA LYS A 228 -7.94 14.71 14.16
C LYS A 228 -9.06 13.67 14.18
N GLY A 229 -8.70 12.38 14.21
CA GLY A 229 -9.67 11.29 14.30
C GLY A 229 -9.79 10.46 13.03
N PHE A 230 -10.67 9.45 13.14
CA PHE A 230 -11.11 8.64 12.02
C PHE A 230 -12.49 9.13 11.55
N TRP A 231 -12.70 9.19 10.24
CA TRP A 231 -13.89 9.79 9.65
C TRP A 231 -14.46 8.91 8.54
N ARG A 232 -15.78 8.67 8.60
CA ARG A 232 -16.52 7.92 7.58
C ARG A 232 -17.32 8.89 6.72
N PRO A 233 -16.92 9.15 5.46
CA PRO A 233 -17.56 10.15 4.61
C PRO A 233 -19.03 9.90 4.30
N THR A 234 -19.48 8.65 4.35
CA THR A 234 -20.88 8.21 4.06
C THR A 234 -21.64 7.81 5.32
N GLY A 235 -21.19 8.21 6.50
CA GLY A 235 -21.80 7.90 7.79
C GLY A 235 -22.75 8.98 8.30
#